data_65c449c54377cfe1e6138216160e6718
#
_entry.id   65c449c54377cfe1e6138216160e6718
#
_cell.length_a   1.000
_cell.length_b   1.000
_cell.length_c   1.000
_cell.angle_alpha   90.00
_cell.angle_beta   90.00
_cell.angle_gamma   90.00
#
_symmetry.space_group_name_H-M   'P 1'
#
loop_
_entity.id
_entity.type
_entity.pdbx_description
1 polymer ?
#
loop_
_entity_poly.entity_id
_entity_poly.type
_entity_poly.pdbx_seq_one_letter_code
_entity_poly.pdbx_strand_id
1 'polypeptide(L)'
;MLLFDTDGVPPADRVDAYREAVVTETGSCAIDHEPGADGHVHKRIKSWHFAPFALYHTSGSGFRYWQTARHLRQDSWNTVSIVTVPAGRGGFIWNDHQQDMAARDLAITNKSAGYWEVNWTGTGATLCLLADAAHVGLPDSMIHTAAPHVAHSPVTPLLLDHMRALRRGADQITEGPVADDLGQATLSLVRALIASVGAPPDTRREIAEETRFDRVLAYVRAHLTDPDLTPARVAAVHNISLRSLYRLCDEHGLGLAQWIIRRRLEGARRDLAAPEHAHRTIEAVARSWGFTSPTHFSRRFREAFATTPRAWRATATSPTAGD
;
A
#
# COMPACT_ATOMS: atom_id res chain seq x y z
N MET A 1 -3.51 -11.26 -13.48
CA MET A 1 -2.54 -11.72 -14.49
C MET A 1 -1.80 -12.96 -13.97
N LEU A 2 -1.43 -13.93 -14.82
CA LEU A 2 -0.54 -15.04 -14.41
C LEU A 2 0.86 -14.48 -14.20
N LEU A 3 1.39 -14.60 -12.98
CA LEU A 3 2.73 -14.15 -12.65
C LEU A 3 3.74 -15.29 -12.82
N PHE A 4 3.38 -16.49 -12.37
CA PHE A 4 4.27 -17.65 -12.39
C PHE A 4 3.48 -18.96 -12.48
N ASP A 5 4.04 -19.95 -13.21
CA ASP A 5 3.50 -21.31 -13.31
C ASP A 5 4.66 -22.30 -13.47
N THR A 6 4.75 -23.27 -12.58
CA THR A 6 5.77 -24.33 -12.66
C THR A 6 5.60 -25.26 -13.85
N ASP A 7 4.42 -25.32 -14.49
CA ASP A 7 4.22 -26.19 -15.66
C ASP A 7 5.08 -25.74 -16.84
N GLY A 8 5.51 -24.49 -16.90
CA GLY A 8 6.45 -23.94 -17.87
C GLY A 8 7.94 -24.11 -17.50
N VAL A 9 8.26 -24.73 -16.34
CA VAL A 9 9.62 -24.83 -15.81
C VAL A 9 10.04 -26.29 -15.65
N PRO A 10 11.29 -26.65 -16.06
CA PRO A 10 11.81 -28.02 -15.83
C PRO A 10 11.71 -28.39 -14.35
N PRO A 11 11.36 -29.65 -14.02
CA PRO A 11 11.14 -30.04 -12.60
C PRO A 11 12.28 -29.74 -11.67
N ALA A 12 13.53 -29.85 -12.12
CA ALA A 12 14.73 -29.58 -11.33
C ALA A 12 14.86 -28.09 -10.93
N ASP A 13 14.32 -27.17 -11.73
CA ASP A 13 14.49 -25.72 -11.57
C ASP A 13 13.28 -25.06 -10.88
N ARG A 14 12.18 -25.79 -10.68
CA ARG A 14 10.90 -25.25 -10.20
C ARG A 14 10.99 -24.56 -8.84
N VAL A 15 11.77 -25.12 -7.90
CA VAL A 15 11.91 -24.57 -6.54
C VAL A 15 12.60 -23.21 -6.57
N ASP A 16 13.70 -23.09 -7.31
CA ASP A 16 14.47 -21.86 -7.38
C ASP A 16 13.73 -20.77 -8.17
N ALA A 17 13.12 -21.14 -9.29
CA ALA A 17 12.31 -20.21 -10.08
C ALA A 17 11.09 -19.68 -9.29
N TYR A 18 10.43 -20.55 -8.51
CA TYR A 18 9.33 -20.12 -7.64
C TYR A 18 9.81 -19.17 -6.54
N ARG A 19 10.94 -19.49 -5.92
CA ARG A 19 11.53 -18.64 -4.88
C ARG A 19 11.85 -17.25 -5.42
N GLU A 20 12.47 -17.17 -6.59
CA GLU A 20 12.79 -15.91 -7.26
C GLU A 20 11.52 -15.07 -7.52
N ALA A 21 10.49 -15.69 -8.09
CA ALA A 21 9.22 -15.03 -8.36
C ALA A 21 8.55 -14.48 -7.09
N VAL A 22 8.56 -15.26 -6.00
CA VAL A 22 7.96 -14.82 -4.73
C VAL A 22 8.78 -13.70 -4.08
N VAL A 23 10.10 -13.83 -4.00
CA VAL A 23 10.96 -12.83 -3.34
C VAL A 23 10.89 -11.49 -4.06
N THR A 24 10.82 -11.49 -5.38
CA THR A 24 10.68 -10.26 -6.19
C THR A 24 9.39 -9.51 -5.85
N GLU A 25 8.30 -10.23 -5.60
CA GLU A 25 6.96 -9.64 -5.41
C GLU A 25 6.62 -9.34 -3.95
N THR A 26 7.20 -10.10 -3.02
CA THR A 26 6.75 -10.06 -1.61
C THR A 26 7.87 -9.82 -0.60
N GLY A 27 9.10 -9.65 -1.07
CA GLY A 27 10.30 -9.44 -0.25
C GLY A 27 10.97 -10.72 0.24
N SER A 28 12.11 -10.56 0.92
CA SER A 28 12.96 -11.67 1.38
C SER A 28 12.26 -12.59 2.37
N CYS A 29 12.33 -13.88 2.10
CA CYS A 29 11.68 -14.93 2.88
C CYS A 29 12.40 -16.27 2.72
N ALA A 30 12.07 -17.22 3.58
CA ALA A 30 12.41 -18.61 3.40
C ALA A 30 11.18 -19.41 2.96
N ILE A 31 11.41 -20.40 2.09
CA ILE A 31 10.35 -21.26 1.54
C ILE A 31 10.84 -22.69 1.53
N ASP A 32 10.08 -23.57 2.20
CA ASP A 32 10.19 -25.04 2.05
C ASP A 32 9.02 -25.54 1.21
N HIS A 33 9.26 -26.56 0.43
CA HIS A 33 8.25 -27.16 -0.44
C HIS A 33 7.99 -28.63 -0.06
N GLU A 34 6.72 -28.98 -0.05
CA GLU A 34 6.27 -30.36 0.01
C GLU A 34 5.90 -30.78 -1.44
N PRO A 35 6.60 -31.78 -2.02
CA PRO A 35 6.28 -32.23 -3.38
C PRO A 35 4.86 -32.80 -3.47
N GLY A 36 4.29 -32.74 -4.66
CA GLY A 36 3.05 -33.44 -4.99
C GLY A 36 3.20 -34.97 -5.04
N ALA A 37 2.12 -35.67 -5.32
CA ALA A 37 2.10 -37.13 -5.40
C ALA A 37 3.03 -37.72 -6.48
N ASP A 38 3.40 -36.92 -7.47
CA ASP A 38 4.34 -37.25 -8.54
C ASP A 38 5.82 -36.97 -8.19
N GLY A 39 6.10 -36.54 -6.96
CA GLY A 39 7.42 -36.18 -6.46
C GLY A 39 7.93 -34.79 -6.89
N HIS A 40 7.10 -34.00 -7.56
CA HIS A 40 7.48 -32.68 -8.08
C HIS A 40 6.73 -31.55 -7.39
N VAL A 41 7.33 -30.37 -7.43
CA VAL A 41 6.70 -29.12 -6.95
C VAL A 41 5.81 -28.56 -8.05
N HIS A 42 4.55 -28.26 -7.70
CA HIS A 42 3.58 -27.61 -8.56
C HIS A 42 3.10 -26.35 -7.90
N LYS A 43 3.33 -25.20 -8.55
CA LYS A 43 2.94 -23.88 -8.04
C LYS A 43 2.43 -23.01 -9.17
N ARG A 44 1.35 -22.30 -8.88
CA ARG A 44 0.82 -21.25 -9.75
C ARG A 44 0.53 -20.01 -8.93
N ILE A 45 1.05 -18.86 -9.38
CA ILE A 45 0.79 -17.55 -8.79
C ILE A 45 0.07 -16.69 -9.82
N LYS A 46 -1.05 -16.12 -9.41
CA LYS A 46 -1.71 -15.02 -10.11
C LYS A 46 -1.64 -13.77 -9.23
N SER A 47 -1.40 -12.64 -9.85
CA SER A 47 -1.40 -11.34 -9.18
C SER A 47 -2.28 -10.33 -9.90
N TRP A 48 -2.90 -9.42 -9.15
CA TRP A 48 -3.69 -8.30 -9.64
C TRP A 48 -3.40 -7.08 -8.77
N HIS A 49 -3.21 -5.94 -9.41
CA HIS A 49 -2.90 -4.68 -8.74
C HIS A 49 -4.13 -3.78 -8.73
N PHE A 50 -4.54 -3.38 -7.54
CA PHE A 50 -5.62 -2.45 -7.28
C PHE A 50 -5.05 -1.36 -6.37
N ALA A 51 -4.49 -0.30 -6.96
CA ALA A 51 -3.81 0.70 -6.14
C ALA A 51 -4.68 1.17 -4.96
N PRO A 52 -4.19 1.10 -3.72
CA PRO A 52 -2.81 0.89 -3.30
C PRO A 52 -2.50 -0.51 -2.72
N PHE A 53 -3.11 -1.56 -3.18
CA PHE A 53 -2.79 -2.93 -2.77
C PHE A 53 -2.60 -3.88 -3.96
N ALA A 54 -1.99 -5.04 -3.69
CA ALA A 54 -1.94 -6.16 -4.60
C ALA A 54 -2.67 -7.38 -4.02
N LEU A 55 -3.34 -8.14 -4.89
CA LEU A 55 -4.01 -9.39 -4.56
C LEU A 55 -3.25 -10.54 -5.21
N TYR A 56 -2.80 -11.49 -4.40
CA TYR A 56 -2.09 -12.69 -4.85
C TYR A 56 -2.92 -13.93 -4.59
N HIS A 57 -3.01 -14.79 -5.58
CA HIS A 57 -3.57 -16.13 -5.45
C HIS A 57 -2.50 -17.15 -5.77
N THR A 58 -2.05 -17.87 -4.74
CA THR A 58 -1.08 -18.96 -4.89
C THR A 58 -1.80 -20.28 -4.71
N SER A 59 -1.54 -21.27 -5.58
CA SER A 59 -2.11 -22.60 -5.50
C SER A 59 -1.08 -23.65 -5.89
N GLY A 60 -1.27 -24.90 -5.46
CA GLY A 60 -0.42 -26.03 -5.80
C GLY A 60 -0.10 -26.95 -4.64
N SER A 61 1.04 -27.64 -4.72
CA SER A 61 1.56 -28.57 -3.71
C SER A 61 1.87 -27.87 -2.39
N GLY A 62 2.05 -28.64 -1.31
CA GLY A 62 2.29 -28.10 0.02
C GLY A 62 3.53 -27.20 0.11
N PHE A 63 3.53 -26.30 1.07
CA PHE A 63 4.68 -25.42 1.33
C PHE A 63 4.61 -24.83 2.72
N ARG A 64 5.76 -24.34 3.15
CA ARG A 64 5.96 -23.50 4.32
C ARG A 64 6.70 -22.25 3.88
N TYR A 65 6.15 -21.10 4.19
CA TYR A 65 6.65 -19.79 3.83
C TYR A 65 6.77 -18.92 5.07
N TRP A 66 7.98 -18.46 5.40
CA TRP A 66 8.20 -17.71 6.64
C TRP A 66 9.26 -16.63 6.51
N GLN A 67 9.20 -15.69 7.41
CA GLN A 67 10.16 -14.61 7.54
C GLN A 67 10.77 -14.59 8.94
N THR A 68 12.08 -14.38 9.00
CA THR A 68 12.83 -14.28 10.25
C THR A 68 13.38 -12.86 10.43
N ALA A 69 13.88 -12.56 11.63
CA ALA A 69 14.57 -11.31 11.92
C ALA A 69 15.77 -11.01 10.97
N ARG A 70 16.38 -12.04 10.35
CA ARG A 70 17.41 -11.85 9.34
C ARG A 70 16.83 -11.26 8.05
N HIS A 71 15.71 -11.78 7.58
CA HIS A 71 15.00 -11.29 6.39
C HIS A 71 14.53 -9.84 6.59
N LEU A 72 14.00 -9.52 7.78
CA LEU A 72 13.58 -8.16 8.14
C LEU A 72 14.72 -7.12 8.05
N ARG A 73 15.97 -7.53 8.32
CA ARG A 73 17.11 -6.62 8.19
C ARG A 73 17.57 -6.41 6.74
N GLN A 74 17.19 -7.31 5.85
CA GLN A 74 17.55 -7.25 4.42
C GLN A 74 16.58 -6.41 3.62
N ASP A 75 15.32 -6.37 4.04
CA ASP A 75 14.23 -5.68 3.35
C ASP A 75 13.54 -4.64 4.25
N SER A 76 13.29 -3.47 3.69
CA SER A 76 12.52 -2.39 4.34
C SER A 76 11.02 -2.44 4.02
N TRP A 77 10.50 -3.60 3.65
CA TRP A 77 9.08 -3.74 3.28
C TRP A 77 8.19 -3.65 4.53
N ASN A 78 7.54 -2.51 4.70
CA ASN A 78 6.54 -2.32 5.73
C ASN A 78 5.14 -2.57 5.15
N THR A 79 4.73 -3.84 5.10
CA THR A 79 3.48 -4.25 4.48
C THR A 79 2.55 -4.97 5.43
N VAL A 80 1.27 -4.66 5.33
CA VAL A 80 0.19 -5.39 5.97
C VAL A 80 -0.29 -6.48 5.02
N SER A 81 -0.32 -7.71 5.49
CA SER A 81 -0.77 -8.88 4.77
C SER A 81 -2.04 -9.43 5.39
N ILE A 82 -3.04 -9.68 4.55
CA ILE A 82 -4.29 -10.36 4.94
C ILE A 82 -4.37 -11.64 4.13
N VAL A 83 -4.38 -12.77 4.82
CA VAL A 83 -4.30 -14.09 4.21
C VAL A 83 -5.54 -14.90 4.53
N THR A 84 -6.05 -15.61 3.53
CA THR A 84 -7.06 -16.66 3.68
C THR A 84 -6.66 -17.89 2.88
N VAL A 85 -7.12 -19.07 3.31
CA VAL A 85 -6.87 -20.37 2.67
C VAL A 85 -8.15 -20.84 2.00
N PRO A 86 -8.41 -20.50 0.71
CA PRO A 86 -9.66 -20.85 0.03
C PRO A 86 -9.79 -22.34 -0.31
N ALA A 87 -8.69 -23.09 -0.29
CA ALA A 87 -8.66 -24.54 -0.52
C ALA A 87 -7.58 -25.19 0.32
N GLY A 88 -7.87 -26.40 0.83
CA GLY A 88 -6.98 -27.13 1.71
C GLY A 88 -7.13 -26.73 3.18
N ARG A 89 -6.17 -27.15 3.99
CA ARG A 89 -5.96 -26.74 5.38
C ARG A 89 -4.55 -26.23 5.53
N GLY A 90 -4.37 -25.16 6.27
CA GLY A 90 -3.08 -24.55 6.51
C GLY A 90 -2.92 -24.08 7.92
N GLY A 91 -1.76 -23.52 8.22
CA GLY A 91 -1.44 -22.84 9.46
C GLY A 91 -0.94 -21.44 9.20
N PHE A 92 -1.17 -20.58 10.15
CA PHE A 92 -0.63 -19.24 10.20
C PHE A 92 -0.02 -18.99 11.56
N ILE A 93 1.21 -18.48 11.59
CA ILE A 93 1.90 -18.09 12.82
C ILE A 93 2.33 -16.64 12.69
N TRP A 94 2.09 -15.84 13.70
CA TRP A 94 2.62 -14.51 13.83
C TRP A 94 3.07 -14.24 15.27
N ASN A 95 4.36 -14.09 15.45
CA ASN A 95 5.02 -14.05 16.75
C ASN A 95 4.57 -15.27 17.60
N ASP A 96 3.93 -15.03 18.74
CA ASP A 96 3.45 -16.09 19.67
C ASP A 96 2.02 -16.58 19.35
N HIS A 97 1.39 -16.03 18.31
CA HIS A 97 0.04 -16.39 17.91
C HIS A 97 0.06 -17.44 16.79
N GLN A 98 -0.57 -18.57 17.03
CA GLN A 98 -0.76 -19.64 16.06
C GLN A 98 -2.25 -19.87 15.78
N GLN A 99 -2.60 -20.02 14.51
CA GLN A 99 -3.96 -20.24 14.05
C GLN A 99 -3.99 -21.34 12.98
N ASP A 100 -4.84 -22.34 13.18
CA ASP A 100 -5.20 -23.26 12.11
C ASP A 100 -6.16 -22.56 11.15
N MET A 101 -5.88 -22.69 9.85
CA MET A 101 -6.58 -21.98 8.79
C MET A 101 -7.40 -22.93 7.93
N ALA A 102 -8.68 -22.65 7.80
CA ALA A 102 -9.61 -23.31 6.88
C ALA A 102 -10.25 -22.29 5.91
N ALA A 103 -11.10 -22.76 5.03
CA ALA A 103 -11.63 -21.96 3.89
C ALA A 103 -12.37 -20.66 4.25
N ARG A 104 -12.75 -20.48 5.50
CA ARG A 104 -13.46 -19.27 5.99
C ARG A 104 -12.65 -18.46 7.00
N ASP A 105 -11.41 -18.85 7.23
CA ASP A 105 -10.56 -18.17 8.18
C ASP A 105 -9.74 -17.08 7.47
N LEU A 106 -9.41 -16.05 8.25
CA LEU A 106 -8.62 -14.92 7.84
C LEU A 106 -7.58 -14.64 8.91
N ALA A 107 -6.35 -14.43 8.49
CA ALA A 107 -5.26 -13.97 9.33
C ALA A 107 -4.73 -12.64 8.82
N ILE A 108 -4.22 -11.82 9.73
CA ILE A 108 -3.59 -10.54 9.41
C ILE A 108 -2.23 -10.44 10.08
N THR A 109 -1.26 -9.86 9.39
CA THR A 109 0.04 -9.53 9.95
C THR A 109 0.60 -8.23 9.36
N ASN A 110 1.40 -7.52 10.14
CA ASN A 110 2.35 -6.56 9.61
C ASN A 110 3.70 -7.28 9.43
N LYS A 111 4.17 -7.38 8.19
CA LYS A 111 5.40 -8.11 7.85
C LYS A 111 6.67 -7.49 8.46
N SER A 112 6.66 -6.21 8.82
CA SER A 112 7.80 -5.55 9.48
C SER A 112 7.90 -5.87 10.97
N ALA A 113 6.88 -6.46 11.59
CA ALA A 113 6.72 -6.52 13.04
C ALA A 113 7.04 -7.89 13.67
N GLY A 114 7.97 -8.67 13.12
CA GLY A 114 8.45 -9.90 13.75
C GLY A 114 8.35 -11.15 12.88
N TYR A 115 8.34 -12.31 13.55
CA TYR A 115 8.23 -13.59 12.87
C TYR A 115 6.80 -13.82 12.37
N TRP A 116 6.70 -14.31 11.13
CA TRP A 116 5.45 -14.83 10.61
C TRP A 116 5.70 -16.04 9.71
N GLU A 117 4.70 -16.89 9.63
CA GLU A 117 4.70 -18.10 8.82
C GLU A 117 3.31 -18.37 8.27
N VAL A 118 3.24 -18.83 7.03
CA VAL A 118 2.05 -19.44 6.44
C VAL A 118 2.44 -20.77 5.81
N ASN A 119 1.61 -21.78 6.04
CA ASN A 119 1.85 -23.12 5.48
C ASN A 119 0.56 -23.83 5.09
N TRP A 120 0.67 -24.82 4.23
CA TRP A 120 -0.31 -25.87 4.04
C TRP A 120 0.37 -27.16 3.57
N THR A 121 -0.29 -28.30 3.77
CA THR A 121 0.15 -29.63 3.33
C THR A 121 -0.72 -30.12 2.18
N GLY A 122 -0.17 -31.03 1.37
CA GLY A 122 -0.87 -31.60 0.21
C GLY A 122 -1.15 -30.54 -0.87
N THR A 123 -2.36 -30.53 -1.40
CA THR A 123 -2.78 -29.54 -2.41
C THR A 123 -3.64 -28.47 -1.77
N GLY A 124 -3.27 -27.21 -1.95
CA GLY A 124 -3.96 -26.09 -1.34
C GLY A 124 -3.87 -24.80 -2.14
N ALA A 125 -4.42 -23.74 -1.57
CA ALA A 125 -4.32 -22.40 -2.12
C ALA A 125 -4.38 -21.35 -1.01
N THR A 126 -3.73 -20.19 -1.23
CA THR A 126 -3.91 -18.98 -0.46
C THR A 126 -4.42 -17.86 -1.35
N LEU A 127 -5.17 -16.95 -0.76
CA LEU A 127 -5.50 -15.65 -1.30
C LEU A 127 -4.97 -14.60 -0.34
N CYS A 128 -4.02 -13.80 -0.79
CA CYS A 128 -3.32 -12.81 0.02
C CYS A 128 -3.54 -11.41 -0.54
N LEU A 129 -4.04 -10.50 0.28
CA LEU A 129 -4.03 -9.07 0.04
C LEU A 129 -2.79 -8.49 0.70
N LEU A 130 -1.98 -7.76 -0.05
CA LEU A 130 -0.75 -7.13 0.40
C LEU A 130 -0.84 -5.62 0.15
N ALA A 131 -0.74 -4.82 1.19
CA ALA A 131 -0.78 -3.36 1.12
C ALA A 131 0.39 -2.75 1.90
N ASP A 132 0.92 -1.63 1.44
CA ASP A 132 1.85 -0.84 2.24
C ASP A 132 1.16 -0.36 3.52
N ALA A 133 1.82 -0.50 4.67
CA ALA A 133 1.28 -0.09 5.97
C ALA A 133 0.93 1.40 6.00
N ALA A 134 1.69 2.24 5.29
CA ALA A 134 1.39 3.67 5.16
C ALA A 134 0.04 3.92 4.47
N HIS A 135 -0.38 3.05 3.56
CA HIS A 135 -1.69 3.15 2.92
C HIS A 135 -2.82 2.59 3.80
N VAL A 136 -2.53 1.59 4.62
CA VAL A 136 -3.48 1.14 5.66
C VAL A 136 -3.72 2.25 6.67
N GLY A 137 -2.66 3.02 7.03
CA GLY A 137 -2.76 4.21 7.86
C GLY A 137 -3.24 3.91 9.28
N LEU A 138 -2.88 2.76 9.83
CA LEU A 138 -3.15 2.37 11.22
C LEU A 138 -1.84 2.08 11.94
N PRO A 139 -1.74 2.40 13.23
CA PRO A 139 -0.56 2.08 14.03
C PRO A 139 -0.27 0.57 14.03
N ASP A 140 1.01 0.19 13.97
CA ASP A 140 1.43 -1.22 14.01
C ASP A 140 0.95 -1.93 15.28
N SER A 141 0.92 -1.23 16.42
CA SER A 141 0.39 -1.74 17.68
C SER A 141 -1.07 -2.16 17.60
N MET A 142 -1.85 -1.46 16.80
CA MET A 142 -3.26 -1.75 16.60
C MET A 142 -3.47 -2.99 15.72
N ILE A 143 -2.68 -3.13 14.65
CA ILE A 143 -2.68 -4.33 13.82
C ILE A 143 -2.26 -5.54 14.66
N HIS A 144 -1.25 -5.37 15.51
CA HIS A 144 -0.77 -6.39 16.42
C HIS A 144 -1.84 -6.83 17.42
N THR A 145 -2.54 -5.88 18.04
CA THR A 145 -3.64 -6.17 18.98
C THR A 145 -4.84 -6.82 18.27
N ALA A 146 -5.12 -6.44 17.02
CA ALA A 146 -6.24 -6.98 16.26
C ALA A 146 -6.02 -8.41 15.79
N ALA A 147 -4.78 -8.79 15.45
CA ALA A 147 -4.47 -10.04 14.77
C ALA A 147 -5.05 -11.31 15.44
N PRO A 148 -4.96 -11.53 16.77
CA PRO A 148 -5.55 -12.70 17.41
C PRO A 148 -7.08 -12.74 17.39
N HIS A 149 -7.71 -11.60 17.06
CA HIS A 149 -9.15 -11.41 17.23
C HIS A 149 -9.90 -11.24 15.90
N VAL A 150 -9.20 -11.09 14.77
CA VAL A 150 -9.84 -10.86 13.46
C VAL A 150 -10.81 -11.95 13.05
N ALA A 151 -10.57 -13.20 13.43
CA ALA A 151 -11.47 -14.32 13.14
C ALA A 151 -12.88 -14.13 13.76
N HIS A 152 -12.96 -13.40 14.87
CA HIS A 152 -14.21 -13.15 15.60
C HIS A 152 -14.89 -11.83 15.22
N SER A 153 -14.31 -11.05 14.31
CA SER A 153 -14.90 -9.78 13.86
C SER A 153 -16.14 -10.01 12.99
N PRO A 154 -17.21 -9.24 13.20
CA PRO A 154 -18.37 -9.25 12.30
C PRO A 154 -18.03 -8.74 10.88
N VAL A 155 -16.87 -8.07 10.70
CA VAL A 155 -16.40 -7.59 9.41
C VAL A 155 -15.67 -8.68 8.62
N THR A 156 -15.16 -9.72 9.28
CA THR A 156 -14.41 -10.81 8.63
C THR A 156 -15.17 -11.48 7.49
N PRO A 157 -16.44 -11.90 7.63
CA PRO A 157 -17.18 -12.48 6.52
C PRO A 157 -17.32 -11.53 5.32
N LEU A 158 -17.52 -10.23 5.59
CA LEU A 158 -17.65 -9.22 4.53
C LEU A 158 -16.36 -9.06 3.74
N LEU A 159 -15.21 -8.97 4.43
CA LEU A 159 -13.91 -8.86 3.76
C LEU A 159 -13.57 -10.13 2.99
N LEU A 160 -13.83 -11.32 3.54
CA LEU A 160 -13.61 -12.59 2.86
C LEU A 160 -14.43 -12.70 1.56
N ASP A 161 -15.71 -12.35 1.59
CA ASP A 161 -16.56 -12.41 0.42
C ASP A 161 -16.16 -11.36 -0.62
N HIS A 162 -15.74 -10.18 -0.16
CA HIS A 162 -15.18 -9.14 -1.02
C HIS A 162 -13.89 -9.60 -1.72
N MET A 163 -12.90 -10.15 -0.99
CA MET A 163 -11.67 -10.69 -1.57
C MET A 163 -11.94 -11.80 -2.61
N ARG A 164 -12.89 -12.69 -2.33
CA ARG A 164 -13.30 -13.73 -3.27
C ARG A 164 -13.97 -13.15 -4.51
N ALA A 165 -14.80 -12.13 -4.35
CA ALA A 165 -15.43 -11.44 -5.47
C ALA A 165 -14.39 -10.73 -6.34
N LEU A 166 -13.46 -10.00 -5.73
CA LEU A 166 -12.33 -9.38 -6.42
C LEU A 166 -11.55 -10.42 -7.24
N ARG A 167 -11.16 -11.54 -6.64
CA ARG A 167 -10.43 -12.61 -7.34
C ARG A 167 -11.19 -13.12 -8.58
N ARG A 168 -12.51 -13.27 -8.49
CA ARG A 168 -13.33 -13.75 -9.63
C ARG A 168 -13.44 -12.74 -10.75
N GLY A 169 -13.50 -11.45 -10.42
CA GLY A 169 -13.66 -10.36 -11.40
C GLY A 169 -12.33 -9.72 -11.84
N ALA A 170 -11.23 -10.05 -11.18
CA ALA A 170 -9.96 -9.33 -11.31
C ALA A 170 -9.37 -9.32 -12.74
N ASP A 171 -9.56 -10.40 -13.50
CA ASP A 171 -9.08 -10.48 -14.89
C ASP A 171 -9.87 -9.53 -15.83
N GLN A 172 -11.06 -9.06 -15.42
CA GLN A 172 -11.90 -8.12 -16.15
C GLN A 172 -11.75 -6.68 -15.68
N ILE A 173 -11.24 -6.48 -14.46
CA ILE A 173 -10.98 -5.17 -13.87
C ILE A 173 -9.52 -4.85 -14.12
N THR A 174 -9.27 -4.20 -15.24
CA THR A 174 -7.93 -3.73 -15.61
C THR A 174 -7.62 -2.41 -14.90
N GLU A 175 -6.42 -1.87 -15.12
CA GLU A 175 -5.96 -0.60 -14.58
C GLU A 175 -6.95 0.55 -14.87
N GLY A 176 -6.98 1.55 -14.00
CA GLY A 176 -7.76 2.77 -14.19
C GLY A 176 -8.63 3.14 -12.98
N PRO A 177 -9.44 4.19 -13.08
CA PRO A 177 -10.18 4.77 -11.95
C PRO A 177 -11.05 3.77 -11.19
N VAL A 178 -11.65 2.79 -11.88
CA VAL A 178 -12.49 1.77 -11.25
C VAL A 178 -11.65 0.83 -10.37
N ALA A 179 -10.45 0.46 -10.83
CA ALA A 179 -9.54 -0.36 -10.04
C ALA A 179 -9.06 0.40 -8.80
N ASP A 180 -8.77 1.69 -8.93
CA ASP A 180 -8.35 2.56 -7.82
C ASP A 180 -9.47 2.74 -6.79
N ASP A 181 -10.71 2.97 -7.23
CA ASP A 181 -11.87 3.07 -6.34
C ASP A 181 -12.13 1.77 -5.58
N LEU A 182 -12.02 0.62 -6.25
CA LEU A 182 -12.09 -0.70 -5.61
C LEU A 182 -10.95 -0.90 -4.61
N GLY A 183 -9.75 -0.41 -4.93
CA GLY A 183 -8.61 -0.40 -4.04
C GLY A 183 -8.91 0.35 -2.74
N GLN A 184 -9.42 1.56 -2.83
CA GLN A 184 -9.79 2.37 -1.67
C GLN A 184 -10.92 1.75 -0.86
N ALA A 185 -11.95 1.19 -1.51
CA ALA A 185 -13.05 0.49 -0.83
C ALA A 185 -12.54 -0.73 -0.05
N THR A 186 -11.62 -1.51 -0.64
CA THR A 186 -10.99 -2.67 0.01
C THR A 186 -10.20 -2.26 1.24
N LEU A 187 -9.36 -1.22 1.15
CA LEU A 187 -8.63 -0.71 2.32
C LEU A 187 -9.57 -0.19 3.41
N SER A 188 -10.72 0.38 3.04
CA SER A 188 -11.73 0.79 4.01
C SER A 188 -12.31 -0.40 4.77
N LEU A 189 -12.52 -1.54 4.12
CA LEU A 189 -12.94 -2.79 4.79
C LEU A 189 -11.82 -3.35 5.69
N VAL A 190 -10.56 -3.28 5.25
CA VAL A 190 -9.41 -3.71 6.07
C VAL A 190 -9.31 -2.87 7.34
N ARG A 191 -9.43 -1.55 7.24
CA ARG A 191 -9.43 -0.65 8.40
C ARG A 191 -10.60 -0.94 9.34
N ALA A 192 -11.79 -1.14 8.79
CA ALA A 192 -12.98 -1.51 9.56
C ALA A 192 -12.78 -2.84 10.32
N LEU A 193 -12.16 -3.84 9.67
CA LEU A 193 -11.81 -5.11 10.30
C LEU A 193 -10.91 -4.89 11.52
N ILE A 194 -9.78 -4.21 11.32
CA ILE A 194 -8.78 -3.96 12.37
C ILE A 194 -9.42 -3.17 13.52
N ALA A 195 -10.15 -2.09 13.21
CA ALA A 195 -10.81 -1.25 14.20
C ALA A 195 -11.88 -1.98 14.99
N SER A 196 -12.57 -2.97 14.39
CA SER A 196 -13.66 -3.69 15.05
C SER A 196 -13.21 -4.53 16.24
N VAL A 197 -11.94 -4.95 16.26
CA VAL A 197 -11.39 -5.86 17.29
C VAL A 197 -10.16 -5.31 18.02
N GLY A 198 -9.49 -4.32 17.47
CA GLY A 198 -8.19 -3.83 17.96
C GLY A 198 -8.27 -2.71 19.00
N ALA A 199 -9.44 -2.13 19.31
CA ALA A 199 -9.50 -0.94 20.16
C ALA A 199 -10.68 -0.88 21.13
N PRO A 200 -10.48 -0.35 22.36
CA PRO A 200 -11.54 0.12 23.24
C PRO A 200 -12.43 1.18 22.57
N PRO A 201 -13.69 1.37 23.00
CA PRO A 201 -14.64 2.29 22.39
C PRO A 201 -14.13 3.73 22.23
N ASP A 202 -13.41 4.24 23.22
CA ASP A 202 -12.88 5.62 23.23
C ASP A 202 -11.71 5.76 22.26
N THR A 203 -10.82 4.77 22.20
CA THR A 203 -9.70 4.72 21.26
C THR A 203 -10.16 4.54 19.81
N ARG A 204 -11.32 3.90 19.56
CA ARG A 204 -11.88 3.76 18.20
C ARG A 204 -12.19 5.09 17.54
N ARG A 205 -12.60 6.09 18.32
CA ARG A 205 -12.91 7.42 17.80
C ARG A 205 -11.65 8.18 17.41
N GLU A 206 -10.64 8.17 18.27
CA GLU A 206 -9.33 8.78 17.99
C GLU A 206 -8.68 8.16 16.76
N ILE A 207 -8.68 6.83 16.66
CA ILE A 207 -8.13 6.09 15.53
C ILE A 207 -8.92 6.36 14.24
N ALA A 208 -10.24 6.49 14.31
CA ALA A 208 -11.05 6.82 13.15
C ALA A 208 -10.74 8.24 12.64
N GLU A 209 -10.42 9.17 13.53
CA GLU A 209 -10.03 10.54 13.19
C GLU A 209 -8.60 10.58 12.62
N GLU A 210 -7.64 9.88 13.21
CA GLU A 210 -6.27 9.74 12.70
C GLU A 210 -6.25 9.07 11.32
N THR A 211 -6.97 7.95 11.16
CA THR A 211 -7.14 7.28 9.85
C THR A 211 -7.77 8.20 8.81
N ARG A 212 -8.73 9.03 9.21
CA ARG A 212 -9.37 10.02 8.32
C ARG A 212 -8.39 11.11 7.90
N PHE A 213 -7.55 11.57 8.81
CA PHE A 213 -6.50 12.55 8.51
C PHE A 213 -5.48 11.99 7.52
N ASP A 214 -4.99 10.76 7.74
CA ASP A 214 -4.05 10.10 6.82
C ASP A 214 -4.63 9.89 5.42
N ARG A 215 -5.92 9.53 5.33
CA ARG A 215 -6.62 9.42 4.04
C ARG A 215 -6.71 10.77 3.32
N VAL A 216 -7.01 11.84 4.05
CA VAL A 216 -7.03 13.20 3.51
C VAL A 216 -5.64 13.56 2.96
N LEU A 217 -4.57 13.30 3.71
CA LEU A 217 -3.21 13.59 3.26
C LEU A 217 -2.78 12.74 2.07
N ALA A 218 -3.12 11.45 2.05
CA ALA A 218 -2.84 10.55 0.93
C ALA A 218 -3.52 11.04 -0.35
N TYR A 219 -4.81 11.38 -0.28
CA TYR A 219 -5.55 11.97 -1.40
C TYR A 219 -4.91 13.26 -1.90
N VAL A 220 -4.59 14.17 -0.99
CA VAL A 220 -3.97 15.46 -1.37
C VAL A 220 -2.60 15.23 -2.02
N ARG A 221 -1.77 14.31 -1.52
CA ARG A 221 -0.48 13.96 -2.12
C ARG A 221 -0.62 13.42 -3.54
N ALA A 222 -1.57 12.54 -3.77
CA ALA A 222 -1.85 11.95 -5.09
C ALA A 222 -2.34 13.00 -6.11
N HIS A 223 -2.99 14.08 -5.66
CA HIS A 223 -3.60 15.08 -6.53
C HIS A 223 -2.89 16.45 -6.48
N LEU A 224 -1.66 16.53 -5.96
CA LEU A 224 -0.94 17.80 -5.82
C LEU A 224 -0.78 18.59 -7.13
N THR A 225 -0.67 17.88 -8.26
CA THR A 225 -0.51 18.49 -9.59
C THR A 225 -1.83 18.96 -10.21
N ASP A 226 -2.97 18.54 -9.66
CA ASP A 226 -4.29 18.95 -10.16
C ASP A 226 -4.57 20.42 -9.77
N PRO A 227 -4.78 21.34 -10.75
CA PRO A 227 -5.06 22.76 -10.46
C PRO A 227 -6.36 22.95 -9.68
N ASP A 228 -7.32 22.02 -9.82
CA ASP A 228 -8.63 22.07 -9.16
C ASP A 228 -8.62 21.47 -7.74
N LEU A 229 -7.46 21.01 -7.26
CA LEU A 229 -7.33 20.55 -5.88
C LEU A 229 -7.52 21.71 -4.91
N THR A 230 -8.69 21.75 -4.30
CA THR A 230 -9.09 22.73 -3.26
C THR A 230 -9.51 22.04 -1.98
N PRO A 231 -9.45 22.70 -0.79
CA PRO A 231 -9.97 22.12 0.44
C PRO A 231 -11.44 21.70 0.34
N ALA A 232 -12.25 22.43 -0.42
CA ALA A 232 -13.66 22.10 -0.65
C ALA A 232 -13.82 20.77 -1.42
N ARG A 233 -12.98 20.55 -2.45
CA ARG A 233 -12.98 19.30 -3.20
C ARG A 233 -12.48 18.13 -2.34
N VAL A 234 -11.45 18.34 -1.55
CA VAL A 234 -10.95 17.34 -0.59
C VAL A 234 -12.07 16.94 0.38
N ALA A 235 -12.78 17.92 0.96
CA ALA A 235 -13.90 17.66 1.87
C ALA A 235 -15.03 16.85 1.19
N ALA A 236 -15.39 17.21 -0.05
CA ALA A 236 -16.42 16.52 -0.83
C ALA A 236 -16.05 15.06 -1.11
N VAL A 237 -14.82 14.78 -1.55
CA VAL A 237 -14.34 13.40 -1.83
C VAL A 237 -14.37 12.53 -0.56
N HIS A 238 -14.08 13.12 0.60
CA HIS A 238 -14.09 12.39 1.88
C HIS A 238 -15.46 12.40 2.57
N ASN A 239 -16.51 12.91 1.92
CA ASN A 239 -17.88 13.00 2.46
C ASN A 239 -17.94 13.69 3.84
N ILE A 240 -17.16 14.77 4.01
CA ILE A 240 -17.16 15.61 5.22
C ILE A 240 -17.42 17.06 4.87
N SER A 241 -17.90 17.83 5.85
CA SER A 241 -18.02 19.26 5.66
C SER A 241 -16.63 19.95 5.63
N LEU A 242 -16.53 21.08 4.92
CA LEU A 242 -15.31 21.87 4.90
C LEU A 242 -14.85 22.27 6.31
N ARG A 243 -15.79 22.58 7.21
CA ARG A 243 -15.54 22.86 8.62
C ARG A 243 -14.91 21.67 9.34
N SER A 244 -15.44 20.45 9.09
CA SER A 244 -14.89 19.23 9.67
C SER A 244 -13.49 18.92 9.15
N LEU A 245 -13.23 19.21 7.85
CA LEU A 245 -11.89 19.07 7.27
C LEU A 245 -10.89 20.00 7.94
N TYR A 246 -11.22 21.28 8.11
CA TYR A 246 -10.33 22.22 8.77
C TYR A 246 -10.09 21.85 10.23
N ARG A 247 -11.13 21.48 10.98
CA ARG A 247 -10.97 21.00 12.35
C ARG A 247 -10.04 19.81 12.44
N LEU A 248 -10.23 18.80 11.57
CA LEU A 248 -9.37 17.61 11.50
C LEU A 248 -7.91 17.99 11.23
N CYS A 249 -7.66 18.91 10.33
CA CYS A 249 -6.31 19.39 10.03
C CYS A 249 -5.72 20.20 11.20
N ASP A 250 -6.50 21.06 11.85
CA ASP A 250 -6.07 21.88 12.97
C ASP A 250 -5.70 21.01 14.20
N GLU A 251 -6.45 19.95 14.48
CA GLU A 251 -6.16 18.97 15.55
C GLU A 251 -4.78 18.29 15.35
N HIS A 252 -4.32 18.19 14.08
CA HIS A 252 -3.00 17.69 13.72
C HIS A 252 -1.96 18.80 13.42
N GLY A 253 -2.26 20.03 13.78
CA GLY A 253 -1.36 21.18 13.57
C GLY A 253 -1.08 21.50 12.09
N LEU A 254 -1.96 21.10 11.17
CA LEU A 254 -1.76 21.24 9.72
C LEU A 254 -2.66 22.32 9.12
N GLY A 255 -2.09 23.40 8.65
CA GLY A 255 -2.78 24.34 7.78
C GLY A 255 -2.89 23.81 6.34
N LEU A 256 -3.96 23.08 6.01
CA LEU A 256 -4.09 22.30 4.77
C LEU A 256 -3.77 23.11 3.49
N ALA A 257 -4.34 24.30 3.33
CA ALA A 257 -4.13 25.13 2.14
C ALA A 257 -2.67 25.56 1.98
N GLN A 258 -2.02 25.95 3.09
CA GLN A 258 -0.61 26.32 3.08
C GLN A 258 0.29 25.11 2.83
N TRP A 259 -0.07 23.97 3.36
CA TRP A 259 0.64 22.72 3.16
C TRP A 259 0.60 22.27 1.68
N ILE A 260 -0.56 22.34 1.01
CA ILE A 260 -0.70 22.07 -0.44
C ILE A 260 0.22 22.99 -1.24
N ILE A 261 0.17 24.30 -0.99
CA ILE A 261 1.02 25.27 -1.69
C ILE A 261 2.49 24.96 -1.47
N ARG A 262 2.91 24.66 -0.25
CA ARG A 262 4.30 24.34 0.09
C ARG A 262 4.77 23.09 -0.65
N ARG A 263 3.98 22.01 -0.66
CA ARG A 263 4.32 20.77 -1.37
C ARG A 263 4.42 20.96 -2.87
N ARG A 264 3.54 21.73 -3.48
CA ARG A 264 3.63 22.13 -4.88
C ARG A 264 4.90 22.90 -5.19
N LEU A 265 5.28 23.83 -4.33
CA LEU A 265 6.51 24.61 -4.48
C LEU A 265 7.77 23.74 -4.34
N GLU A 266 7.79 22.80 -3.40
CA GLU A 266 8.89 21.84 -3.22
C GLU A 266 9.07 20.95 -4.46
N GLY A 267 7.97 20.48 -5.05
CA GLY A 267 7.97 19.74 -6.30
C GLY A 267 8.50 20.58 -7.47
N ALA A 268 7.93 21.76 -7.66
CA ALA A 268 8.37 22.69 -8.70
C ALA A 268 9.86 23.08 -8.55
N ARG A 269 10.35 23.23 -7.33
CA ARG A 269 11.76 23.51 -7.04
C ARG A 269 12.68 22.37 -7.51
N ARG A 270 12.28 21.10 -7.28
CA ARG A 270 13.02 19.93 -7.78
C ARG A 270 13.05 19.88 -9.29
N ASP A 271 11.89 20.08 -9.95
CA ASP A 271 11.79 20.08 -11.42
C ASP A 271 12.60 21.22 -12.06
N LEU A 272 12.64 22.39 -11.42
CA LEU A 272 13.45 23.52 -11.90
C LEU A 272 14.96 23.26 -11.83
N ALA A 273 15.41 22.39 -10.93
CA ALA A 273 16.81 22.01 -10.77
C ALA A 273 17.18 20.78 -11.62
N ALA A 274 16.21 20.04 -12.13
CA ALA A 274 16.41 18.79 -12.85
C ALA A 274 16.87 19.05 -14.29
N PRO A 275 18.03 18.50 -14.72
CA PRO A 275 18.57 18.69 -16.07
C PRO A 275 17.60 18.28 -17.19
N GLU A 276 16.84 17.20 -16.97
CA GLU A 276 15.82 16.68 -17.90
C GLU A 276 14.69 17.68 -18.15
N HIS A 277 14.48 18.63 -17.24
CA HIS A 277 13.45 19.68 -17.35
C HIS A 277 14.02 21.07 -17.76
N ALA A 278 15.29 21.14 -18.12
CA ALA A 278 15.94 22.42 -18.52
C ALA A 278 15.25 23.08 -19.71
N HIS A 279 14.67 22.30 -20.63
CA HIS A 279 13.94 22.78 -21.80
C HIS A 279 12.56 23.38 -21.50
N ARG A 280 11.97 23.11 -20.31
CA ARG A 280 10.64 23.60 -19.94
C ARG A 280 10.70 25.04 -19.45
N THR A 281 9.72 25.85 -19.79
CA THR A 281 9.61 27.20 -19.23
C THR A 281 9.26 27.15 -17.75
N ILE A 282 9.59 28.20 -16.99
CA ILE A 282 9.21 28.33 -15.57
C ILE A 282 7.70 28.24 -15.40
N GLU A 283 6.96 28.85 -16.34
CA GLU A 283 5.50 28.83 -16.37
C GLU A 283 4.96 27.41 -16.61
N ALA A 284 5.58 26.63 -17.51
CA ALA A 284 5.21 25.25 -17.77
C ALA A 284 5.42 24.37 -16.53
N VAL A 285 6.53 24.57 -15.80
CA VAL A 285 6.77 23.87 -14.52
C VAL A 285 5.76 24.30 -13.47
N ALA A 286 5.45 25.59 -13.35
CA ALA A 286 4.44 26.06 -12.40
C ALA A 286 3.06 25.43 -12.68
N ARG A 287 2.64 25.37 -13.95
CA ARG A 287 1.36 24.74 -14.34
C ARG A 287 1.33 23.24 -14.04
N SER A 288 2.42 22.51 -14.31
CA SER A 288 2.46 21.07 -14.01
C SER A 288 2.36 20.77 -12.50
N TRP A 289 2.60 21.75 -11.65
CA TRP A 289 2.40 21.67 -10.20
C TRP A 289 1.11 22.37 -9.75
N GLY A 290 0.14 22.53 -10.64
CA GLY A 290 -1.21 23.03 -10.32
C GLY A 290 -1.30 24.52 -10.00
N PHE A 291 -0.31 25.36 -10.41
CA PHE A 291 -0.41 26.80 -10.29
C PHE A 291 -1.07 27.38 -11.54
N THR A 292 -2.20 28.03 -11.38
CA THR A 292 -2.92 28.69 -12.48
C THR A 292 -2.40 30.09 -12.80
N SER A 293 -1.68 30.73 -11.85
CA SER A 293 -1.12 32.08 -12.01
C SER A 293 0.41 32.09 -11.85
N PRO A 294 1.17 32.42 -12.91
CA PRO A 294 2.63 32.51 -12.82
C PRO A 294 3.13 33.57 -11.85
N THR A 295 2.39 34.68 -11.71
CA THR A 295 2.70 35.75 -10.76
C THR A 295 2.53 35.27 -9.30
N HIS A 296 1.46 34.56 -9.03
CA HIS A 296 1.22 33.94 -7.72
C HIS A 296 2.30 32.90 -7.39
N PHE A 297 2.65 32.03 -8.35
CA PHE A 297 3.74 31.07 -8.20
C PHE A 297 5.06 31.74 -7.84
N SER A 298 5.50 32.74 -8.62
CA SER A 298 6.79 33.40 -8.44
C SER A 298 6.89 34.12 -7.10
N ARG A 299 5.80 34.76 -6.66
CA ARG A 299 5.70 35.38 -5.33
C ARG A 299 5.83 34.35 -4.21
N ARG A 300 5.02 33.27 -4.26
CA ARG A 300 5.05 32.21 -3.26
C ARG A 300 6.37 31.45 -3.22
N PHE A 301 7.00 31.25 -4.38
CA PHE A 301 8.31 30.62 -4.46
C PHE A 301 9.38 31.46 -3.76
N ARG A 302 9.38 32.78 -3.98
CA ARG A 302 10.31 33.69 -3.31
C ARG A 302 10.05 33.77 -1.79
N GLU A 303 8.81 33.78 -1.36
CA GLU A 303 8.43 33.73 0.06
C GLU A 303 8.94 32.44 0.73
N ALA A 304 8.84 31.28 0.04
CA ALA A 304 9.19 29.98 0.60
C ALA A 304 10.71 29.69 0.57
N PHE A 305 11.44 30.18 -0.44
CA PHE A 305 12.85 29.79 -0.66
C PHE A 305 13.84 30.97 -0.71
N ALA A 306 13.40 32.18 -0.41
CA ALA A 306 14.20 33.40 -0.41
C ALA A 306 14.93 33.70 -1.75
N THR A 307 14.50 33.06 -2.85
CA THR A 307 15.06 33.22 -4.21
C THR A 307 13.95 33.16 -5.26
N THR A 308 14.24 33.66 -6.47
CA THR A 308 13.27 33.56 -7.57
C THR A 308 13.40 32.22 -8.29
N PRO A 309 12.32 31.70 -8.94
CA PRO A 309 12.40 30.48 -9.75
C PRO A 309 13.49 30.53 -10.82
N ARG A 310 13.70 31.70 -11.43
CA ARG A 310 14.73 31.93 -12.46
C ARG A 310 16.14 31.85 -11.88
N ALA A 311 16.38 32.51 -10.76
CA ALA A 311 17.68 32.48 -10.08
C ALA A 311 17.99 31.05 -9.58
N TRP A 312 17.01 30.37 -9.00
CA TRP A 312 17.16 28.96 -8.56
C TRP A 312 17.57 28.03 -9.71
N ARG A 313 16.90 28.12 -10.87
CA ARG A 313 17.27 27.33 -12.05
C ARG A 313 18.69 27.65 -12.51
N ALA A 314 19.07 28.91 -12.57
CA ALA A 314 20.39 29.31 -12.99
C ALA A 314 21.50 28.76 -12.10
N THR A 315 21.30 28.71 -10.78
CA THR A 315 22.26 28.11 -9.85
C THR A 315 22.36 26.60 -9.99
N ALA A 316 21.25 25.91 -10.28
CA ALA A 316 21.22 24.46 -10.45
C ALA A 316 21.80 23.99 -11.79
N THR A 317 21.75 24.81 -12.83
CA THR A 317 22.29 24.49 -14.15
C THR A 317 23.72 24.99 -14.39
N SER A 318 24.30 25.75 -13.44
CA SER A 318 25.72 26.11 -13.53
C SER A 318 26.55 24.86 -13.17
N PRO A 319 27.44 24.38 -14.07
CA PRO A 319 28.37 23.32 -13.72
C PRO A 319 29.21 23.81 -12.54
N THR A 320 29.30 23.03 -11.49
CA THR A 320 30.28 23.23 -10.43
C THR A 320 31.63 23.33 -11.11
N ALA A 321 32.23 24.52 -11.16
CA ALA A 321 33.62 24.70 -11.55
C ALA A 321 34.40 23.90 -10.47
N GLY A 322 34.79 22.68 -10.83
CA GLY A 322 35.62 21.83 -10.03
C GLY A 322 37.02 22.41 -9.94
N ASP A 323 37.50 22.46 -8.76
CA ASP A 323 38.94 22.44 -8.46
C ASP A 323 39.47 21.02 -8.64
#